data_786fc409a8eb464b1c74417d4eba3ce1
#
_entry.id   786fc409a8eb464b1c74417d4eba3ce1
#
_cell.length_a   1.000
_cell.length_b   1.000
_cell.length_c   1.000
_cell.angle_alpha   90.00
_cell.angle_beta   90.00
_cell.angle_gamma   90.00
#
_symmetry.space_group_name_H-M   'P 1'
#
loop_
_entity.id
_entity.type
_entity.pdbx_description
1 polymer ?
#
loop_
_entity_poly.entity_id
_entity_poly.type
_entity_poly.pdbx_seq_one_letter_code
_entity_poly.pdbx_strand_id
1 'polypeptide(L)'
;MSDQFVHSLFPPTCKFEFLPKESIDKLVLKETVIQELSDPESRFKPAQEEEFIQWILHKAPRLFLTVLDSRIVKEPYDKYYSLCSFRARGFDDDQMPWTDSSILRPIHASSDRGWFDHVWSKEMNTNFRRSQWRFVVPTITSKQFIYKLHAHQVLPFLKVVSDPKEGAFGRVYCVQVEKSHIDIGFLVERIAVKEIMNSIKQHEAVAEAWPNEVRVLGKTKSLNDPHLITCIAAIERGNERYLLFPWAQDGNLREYWETPSERFHAKDAITEALVQLKGLATALRHLHYFGLREDGLPEDSDDLPTSLKDEYDQARTDISIRHGDLKPENLLWFLEETPDSKKTRYLKIADMGIAKRHVVATQDRGCLTSTRYGTILYEAPEAQTSSSGRSRQYDVWSMGCITFEWVIWILYGNEQLKRFYSHLKSNGNEFTPYYQLDARYIPKTAKVHHAVVHWMSHMMTKHSELQEESAIRDLLELVKDRLLVVPLPARRPTTLLGTGQQYNQSSHLDLQEGPTQPRATSKEFEIRMDQILEKVGEYPNYLLRSSNLRSCDPPPDFKPQLDPEMSYRAGKASTPGKGVSIPSSGLRVSRLPFTTLGICYLEL
;
A
#
# COMPACT_ATOMS: atom_id res chain seq x y z
N MET A 1 -37.26 -12.03 -6.54
CA MET A 1 -36.23 -10.98 -6.59
C MET A 1 -35.78 -10.53 -5.21
N SER A 2 -36.68 -10.19 -4.27
CA SER A 2 -36.29 -9.68 -2.93
C SER A 2 -35.32 -10.56 -2.15
N ASP A 3 -35.43 -11.87 -2.21
CA ASP A 3 -34.63 -12.82 -1.45
C ASP A 3 -33.21 -13.08 -2.02
N GLN A 4 -32.89 -12.48 -3.15
CA GLN A 4 -31.58 -12.63 -3.82
C GLN A 4 -30.65 -11.42 -3.63
N PHE A 5 -31.16 -10.35 -3.04
CA PHE A 5 -30.31 -9.20 -2.70
C PHE A 5 -29.38 -9.52 -1.55
N VAL A 6 -28.15 -9.07 -1.70
CA VAL A 6 -27.14 -9.10 -0.64
C VAL A 6 -26.79 -7.69 -0.18
N HIS A 7 -26.15 -7.60 0.96
CA HIS A 7 -25.76 -6.30 1.51
C HIS A 7 -24.27 -6.06 1.34
N SER A 8 -23.92 -4.88 0.87
CA SER A 8 -22.58 -4.33 1.03
C SER A 8 -22.52 -3.53 2.33
N LEU A 9 -21.60 -3.91 3.21
CA LEU A 9 -21.33 -3.22 4.49
C LEU A 9 -20.02 -2.41 4.39
N PHE A 10 -19.79 -1.80 3.24
CA PHE A 10 -18.61 -0.96 2.99
C PHE A 10 -19.01 0.35 2.28
N PRO A 11 -18.55 1.51 2.77
CA PRO A 11 -17.77 1.73 4.00
C PRO A 11 -18.48 1.24 5.28
N PRO A 12 -17.78 1.00 6.39
CA PRO A 12 -18.36 0.36 7.59
C PRO A 12 -19.59 1.04 8.19
N THR A 13 -19.80 2.32 7.90
CA THR A 13 -20.96 3.11 8.35
C THR A 13 -22.18 2.98 7.44
N CYS A 14 -22.05 2.29 6.32
CA CYS A 14 -23.06 2.18 5.29
C CYS A 14 -23.62 0.76 5.18
N LYS A 15 -24.86 0.67 4.75
CA LYS A 15 -25.51 -0.58 4.38
C LYS A 15 -26.25 -0.39 3.08
N PHE A 16 -25.74 -0.99 2.01
CA PHE A 16 -26.33 -0.92 0.69
C PHE A 16 -26.77 -2.30 0.23
N GLU A 17 -27.94 -2.37 -0.40
CA GLU A 17 -28.40 -3.60 -1.04
C GLU A 17 -27.97 -3.62 -2.49
N PHE A 18 -27.57 -4.79 -2.99
CA PHE A 18 -27.32 -5.01 -4.41
C PHE A 18 -27.63 -6.45 -4.82
N LEU A 19 -27.88 -6.63 -6.10
CA LEU A 19 -28.11 -7.94 -6.69
C LEU A 19 -26.78 -8.47 -7.26
N PRO A 20 -26.29 -9.65 -6.81
CA PRO A 20 -25.10 -10.28 -7.37
C PRO A 20 -25.26 -10.53 -8.87
N LYS A 21 -24.15 -10.45 -9.61
CA LYS A 21 -24.14 -10.68 -11.07
C LYS A 21 -24.74 -12.05 -11.43
N GLU A 22 -24.35 -13.10 -10.71
CA GLU A 22 -24.88 -14.45 -10.92
C GLU A 22 -26.41 -14.52 -10.70
N SER A 23 -26.96 -13.72 -9.80
CA SER A 23 -28.41 -13.63 -9.59
C SER A 23 -29.12 -12.88 -10.72
N ILE A 24 -28.46 -11.86 -11.33
CA ILE A 24 -28.98 -11.20 -12.52
C ILE A 24 -29.16 -12.22 -13.66
N ASP A 25 -28.14 -13.01 -13.92
CA ASP A 25 -28.16 -14.04 -14.97
C ASP A 25 -29.25 -15.10 -14.74
N LYS A 26 -29.55 -15.42 -13.47
CA LYS A 26 -30.61 -16.37 -13.09
C LYS A 26 -32.03 -15.77 -13.17
N LEU A 27 -32.17 -14.47 -12.98
CA LEU A 27 -33.46 -13.78 -12.96
C LEU A 27 -33.91 -13.32 -14.34
N VAL A 28 -32.97 -12.91 -15.20
CA VAL A 28 -33.30 -12.35 -16.52
C VAL A 28 -33.27 -13.49 -17.56
N LEU A 29 -34.27 -14.35 -17.50
CA LEU A 29 -34.50 -15.42 -18.45
C LEU A 29 -35.57 -15.01 -19.46
N LYS A 30 -35.61 -15.63 -20.63
CA LYS A 30 -36.58 -15.35 -21.68
C LYS A 30 -38.02 -15.42 -21.15
N GLU A 31 -38.31 -16.49 -20.39
CA GLU A 31 -39.62 -16.72 -19.78
C GLU A 31 -40.00 -15.61 -18.81
N THR A 32 -39.05 -15.15 -17.98
CA THR A 32 -39.27 -14.07 -17.03
C THR A 32 -39.54 -12.75 -17.75
N VAL A 33 -38.77 -12.44 -18.80
CA VAL A 33 -38.95 -11.22 -19.60
C VAL A 33 -40.35 -11.23 -20.26
N ILE A 34 -40.74 -12.34 -20.85
CA ILE A 34 -42.07 -12.52 -21.46
C ILE A 34 -43.17 -12.34 -20.40
N GLN A 35 -43.05 -13.00 -19.26
CA GLN A 35 -44.05 -12.94 -18.19
C GLN A 35 -44.23 -11.54 -17.66
N GLU A 36 -43.15 -10.80 -17.38
CA GLU A 36 -43.19 -9.45 -16.80
C GLU A 36 -43.69 -8.38 -17.77
N LEU A 37 -43.55 -8.62 -19.07
CA LEU A 37 -43.98 -7.68 -20.10
C LEU A 37 -45.30 -8.10 -20.79
N SER A 38 -45.82 -9.31 -20.53
CA SER A 38 -47.09 -9.77 -21.10
C SER A 38 -48.28 -9.20 -20.35
N ASP A 39 -49.20 -8.63 -21.11
CA ASP A 39 -50.49 -8.20 -20.65
C ASP A 39 -51.51 -8.43 -21.76
N PRO A 40 -52.72 -8.93 -21.45
CA PRO A 40 -53.79 -9.14 -22.45
C PRO A 40 -54.12 -7.86 -23.25
N GLU A 41 -53.96 -6.69 -22.65
CA GLU A 41 -54.22 -5.38 -23.30
C GLU A 41 -52.97 -4.80 -23.97
N SER A 42 -51.77 -5.36 -23.69
CA SER A 42 -50.52 -4.85 -24.25
C SER A 42 -50.42 -5.27 -25.74
N ARG A 43 -49.88 -4.37 -26.55
CA ARG A 43 -49.51 -4.68 -27.95
C ARG A 43 -48.25 -5.55 -28.06
N PHE A 44 -47.65 -5.92 -26.94
CA PHE A 44 -46.51 -6.80 -26.91
C PHE A 44 -46.91 -8.22 -27.30
N LYS A 45 -46.36 -8.67 -28.43
CA LYS A 45 -46.56 -10.05 -28.93
C LYS A 45 -45.21 -10.78 -28.91
N PRO A 46 -44.98 -11.69 -27.94
CA PRO A 46 -43.66 -12.33 -27.74
C PRO A 46 -43.09 -12.93 -29.02
N ALA A 47 -43.91 -13.51 -29.86
CA ALA A 47 -43.49 -14.15 -31.13
C ALA A 47 -43.00 -13.15 -32.20
N GLN A 48 -43.29 -11.88 -32.09
CA GLN A 48 -42.94 -10.82 -33.06
C GLN A 48 -41.80 -9.90 -32.53
N GLU A 49 -41.43 -10.06 -31.27
CA GLU A 49 -40.48 -9.20 -30.55
C GLU A 49 -39.21 -9.94 -30.11
N GLU A 50 -38.86 -11.01 -30.83
CA GLU A 50 -37.67 -11.82 -30.46
C GLU A 50 -36.39 -10.96 -30.35
N GLU A 51 -36.17 -10.02 -31.28
CA GLU A 51 -35.02 -9.13 -31.25
C GLU A 51 -35.02 -8.22 -30.03
N PHE A 52 -36.21 -7.82 -29.56
CA PHE A 52 -36.33 -7.00 -28.35
C PHE A 52 -36.03 -7.81 -27.10
N ILE A 53 -36.51 -9.04 -27.04
CA ILE A 53 -36.21 -9.97 -25.96
C ILE A 53 -34.70 -10.24 -25.92
N GLN A 54 -34.09 -10.55 -27.07
CA GLN A 54 -32.65 -10.78 -27.17
C GLN A 54 -31.82 -9.56 -26.75
N TRP A 55 -32.30 -8.34 -27.10
CA TRP A 55 -31.67 -7.12 -26.63
C TRP A 55 -31.73 -7.01 -25.10
N ILE A 56 -32.86 -7.30 -24.44
CA ILE A 56 -32.97 -7.31 -22.99
C ILE A 56 -31.99 -8.32 -22.39
N LEU A 57 -31.99 -9.56 -22.91
CA LEU A 57 -31.17 -10.65 -22.36
C LEU A 57 -29.66 -10.38 -22.43
N HIS A 58 -29.19 -9.76 -23.54
CA HIS A 58 -27.76 -9.63 -23.80
C HIS A 58 -27.21 -8.21 -23.62
N LYS A 59 -28.04 -7.18 -23.72
CA LYS A 59 -27.61 -5.78 -23.70
C LYS A 59 -28.19 -4.98 -22.54
N ALA A 60 -29.33 -5.36 -22.00
CA ALA A 60 -30.05 -4.54 -21.05
C ALA A 60 -30.63 -5.30 -19.84
N PRO A 61 -30.00 -6.38 -19.32
CA PRO A 61 -30.56 -7.11 -18.18
C PRO A 61 -30.64 -6.27 -16.91
N ARG A 62 -29.65 -5.43 -16.63
CA ARG A 62 -29.64 -4.54 -15.46
C ARG A 62 -30.67 -3.42 -15.60
N LEU A 63 -30.76 -2.86 -16.79
CA LEU A 63 -31.79 -1.86 -17.13
C LEU A 63 -33.19 -2.42 -16.93
N PHE A 64 -33.45 -3.64 -17.43
CA PHE A 64 -34.73 -4.33 -17.24
C PHE A 64 -35.07 -4.48 -15.76
N LEU A 65 -34.16 -5.02 -14.94
CA LEU A 65 -34.37 -5.18 -13.52
C LEU A 65 -34.55 -3.84 -12.80
N THR A 66 -33.84 -2.80 -13.23
CA THR A 66 -34.00 -1.44 -12.68
C THR A 66 -35.39 -0.88 -12.95
N VAL A 67 -35.94 -1.09 -14.14
CA VAL A 67 -37.31 -0.71 -14.48
C VAL A 67 -38.33 -1.44 -13.60
N LEU A 68 -38.12 -2.77 -13.38
CA LEU A 68 -38.99 -3.56 -12.51
C LEU A 68 -38.95 -3.10 -11.04
N ASP A 69 -37.73 -2.92 -10.51
CA ASP A 69 -37.50 -2.59 -9.08
C ASP A 69 -37.96 -1.16 -8.73
N SER A 70 -37.87 -0.26 -9.68
CA SER A 70 -38.26 1.15 -9.47
C SER A 70 -39.73 1.34 -9.12
N ARG A 71 -40.57 0.30 -9.28
CA ARG A 71 -42.01 0.29 -8.98
C ARG A 71 -42.78 1.48 -9.57
N ILE A 72 -42.20 2.10 -10.56
CA ILE A 72 -42.71 3.33 -11.18
C ILE A 72 -43.90 2.99 -12.05
N VAL A 73 -43.79 1.81 -12.64
CA VAL A 73 -44.70 1.37 -13.67
C VAL A 73 -45.34 0.08 -13.16
N LYS A 74 -46.63 0.16 -12.84
CA LYS A 74 -47.35 -0.98 -12.32
C LYS A 74 -47.83 -1.91 -13.43
N GLU A 75 -48.13 -1.31 -14.59
CA GLU A 75 -48.68 -2.06 -15.70
C GLU A 75 -47.60 -2.60 -16.64
N PRO A 76 -47.74 -3.82 -17.15
CA PRO A 76 -46.80 -4.42 -18.11
C PRO A 76 -46.58 -3.56 -19.35
N TYR A 77 -47.63 -2.90 -19.84
CA TYR A 77 -47.62 -1.96 -20.98
C TYR A 77 -46.59 -0.84 -20.78
N ASP A 78 -46.60 -0.18 -19.63
CA ASP A 78 -45.69 0.92 -19.35
C ASP A 78 -44.24 0.46 -19.22
N LYS A 79 -44.00 -0.74 -18.66
CA LYS A 79 -42.66 -1.36 -18.61
C LYS A 79 -42.09 -1.59 -20.02
N TYR A 80 -42.90 -2.16 -20.89
CA TYR A 80 -42.54 -2.41 -22.28
C TYR A 80 -42.18 -1.11 -23.02
N TYR A 81 -43.03 -0.09 -22.96
CA TYR A 81 -42.75 1.17 -23.63
C TYR A 81 -41.56 1.93 -23.05
N SER A 82 -41.33 1.82 -21.75
CA SER A 82 -40.13 2.39 -21.12
C SER A 82 -38.89 1.77 -21.71
N LEU A 83 -38.82 0.44 -21.81
CA LEU A 83 -37.69 -0.29 -22.36
C LEU A 83 -37.52 -0.05 -23.87
N CYS A 84 -38.63 0.04 -24.64
CA CYS A 84 -38.61 0.44 -26.06
C CYS A 84 -37.99 1.84 -26.25
N SER A 85 -38.32 2.77 -25.36
CA SER A 85 -37.77 4.12 -25.43
C SER A 85 -36.30 4.19 -25.10
N PHE A 86 -35.81 3.39 -24.14
CA PHE A 86 -34.39 3.24 -23.89
C PHE A 86 -33.65 2.64 -25.09
N ARG A 87 -34.19 1.54 -25.66
CA ARG A 87 -33.60 0.89 -26.85
C ARG A 87 -33.52 1.85 -28.04
N ALA A 88 -34.61 2.58 -28.33
CA ALA A 88 -34.66 3.55 -29.43
C ALA A 88 -33.62 4.67 -29.31
N ARG A 89 -33.16 4.96 -28.10
CA ARG A 89 -32.12 5.96 -27.80
C ARG A 89 -30.72 5.34 -27.70
N GLY A 90 -30.57 4.03 -27.92
CA GLY A 90 -29.30 3.32 -27.76
C GLY A 90 -28.84 3.27 -26.31
N PHE A 91 -29.75 3.35 -25.34
CA PHE A 91 -29.43 3.24 -23.93
C PHE A 91 -29.62 1.81 -23.45
N ASP A 92 -28.55 1.21 -22.97
CA ASP A 92 -28.50 -0.14 -22.41
C ASP A 92 -27.58 -0.20 -21.20
N ASP A 93 -27.16 -1.38 -20.76
CA ASP A 93 -26.31 -1.56 -19.59
C ASP A 93 -24.93 -0.89 -19.71
N ASP A 94 -24.43 -0.68 -20.94
CA ASP A 94 -23.13 -0.02 -21.17
C ASP A 94 -23.19 1.50 -20.88
N GLN A 95 -24.37 2.10 -20.98
CA GLN A 95 -24.61 3.51 -20.66
C GLN A 95 -25.05 3.74 -19.22
N MET A 96 -25.32 2.67 -18.45
CA MET A 96 -25.66 2.80 -17.03
C MET A 96 -24.40 3.14 -16.20
N PRO A 97 -24.50 3.94 -15.14
CA PRO A 97 -25.70 4.50 -14.53
C PRO A 97 -26.24 5.75 -15.24
N TRP A 98 -27.55 5.94 -15.22
CA TRP A 98 -28.15 7.19 -15.66
C TRP A 98 -27.91 8.30 -14.64
N THR A 99 -27.08 9.27 -15.01
CA THR A 99 -26.75 10.45 -14.21
C THR A 99 -27.26 11.72 -14.90
N ASP A 100 -27.29 12.86 -14.19
CA ASP A 100 -27.74 14.13 -14.76
C ASP A 100 -26.90 14.63 -15.94
N SER A 101 -25.63 14.19 -15.99
CA SER A 101 -24.71 14.51 -17.09
C SER A 101 -24.92 13.61 -18.32
N SER A 102 -25.56 12.47 -18.17
CA SER A 102 -25.94 11.59 -19.27
C SER A 102 -27.26 12.07 -19.90
N ILE A 103 -27.21 13.22 -20.53
CA ILE A 103 -28.32 13.68 -21.38
C ILE A 103 -28.40 12.71 -22.54
N LEU A 104 -29.47 11.93 -22.59
CA LEU A 104 -29.83 11.16 -23.78
C LEU A 104 -29.88 12.17 -24.95
N ARG A 105 -28.87 12.16 -25.81
CA ARG A 105 -28.84 13.04 -26.97
C ARG A 105 -30.08 12.77 -27.80
N PRO A 106 -30.91 13.78 -28.13
CA PRO A 106 -32.07 13.56 -28.98
C PRO A 106 -31.55 13.02 -30.32
N ILE A 107 -32.04 11.85 -30.71
CA ILE A 107 -31.67 11.21 -31.99
C ILE A 107 -32.18 12.04 -33.16
N HIS A 108 -33.24 12.83 -33.00
CA HIS A 108 -33.69 13.87 -33.95
C HIS A 108 -34.45 14.98 -33.21
N ALA A 109 -34.18 16.22 -33.58
CA ALA A 109 -34.53 17.43 -32.83
C ALA A 109 -36.04 17.84 -32.85
N SER A 110 -36.97 17.05 -33.33
CA SER A 110 -38.33 17.55 -33.57
C SER A 110 -39.53 16.79 -32.97
N SER A 111 -39.39 15.57 -32.47
CA SER A 111 -40.60 14.86 -32.01
C SER A 111 -40.54 14.15 -30.66
N ASP A 112 -39.37 13.98 -30.04
CA ASP A 112 -39.19 13.03 -28.91
C ASP A 112 -38.94 13.66 -27.54
N ARG A 113 -38.90 14.99 -27.41
CA ARG A 113 -38.80 15.65 -26.10
C ARG A 113 -39.99 15.35 -25.18
N GLY A 114 -41.08 14.90 -25.78
CA GLY A 114 -42.35 14.77 -25.10
C GLY A 114 -42.53 13.49 -24.29
N TRP A 115 -41.89 12.38 -24.63
CA TRP A 115 -42.31 11.13 -24.01
C TRP A 115 -41.76 10.96 -22.58
N PHE A 116 -40.46 11.16 -22.33
CA PHE A 116 -39.94 11.12 -20.96
C PHE A 116 -40.52 12.20 -20.07
N ASP A 117 -40.72 13.42 -20.60
CA ASP A 117 -41.29 14.52 -19.84
C ASP A 117 -42.81 14.39 -19.63
N HIS A 118 -43.51 13.64 -20.50
CA HIS A 118 -44.95 13.43 -20.38
C HIS A 118 -45.35 12.12 -19.69
N VAL A 119 -44.54 11.05 -19.81
CA VAL A 119 -44.87 9.72 -19.25
C VAL A 119 -44.16 9.49 -17.92
N TRP A 120 -42.92 9.98 -17.77
CA TRP A 120 -42.17 9.83 -16.53
C TRP A 120 -42.31 11.07 -15.65
N SER A 121 -43.03 10.91 -14.55
CA SER A 121 -43.08 11.94 -13.52
C SER A 121 -41.71 12.17 -12.87
N LYS A 122 -41.55 13.32 -12.20
CA LYS A 122 -40.34 13.59 -11.40
C LYS A 122 -40.06 12.48 -10.37
N GLU A 123 -41.13 11.92 -9.79
CA GLU A 123 -41.04 10.82 -8.86
C GLU A 123 -40.50 9.53 -9.52
N MET A 124 -40.99 9.22 -10.70
CA MET A 124 -40.50 8.08 -11.49
C MET A 124 -39.00 8.20 -11.77
N ASN A 125 -38.55 9.32 -12.26
CA ASN A 125 -37.15 9.60 -12.48
C ASN A 125 -36.33 9.40 -11.21
N THR A 126 -36.79 9.92 -10.08
CA THR A 126 -36.11 9.80 -8.79
C THR A 126 -36.00 8.33 -8.36
N ASN A 127 -37.08 7.57 -8.47
CA ASN A 127 -37.09 6.15 -8.09
C ASN A 127 -36.17 5.32 -8.98
N PHE A 128 -36.22 5.52 -10.31
CA PHE A 128 -35.31 4.84 -11.24
C PHE A 128 -33.85 5.11 -10.87
N ARG A 129 -33.46 6.37 -10.65
CA ARG A 129 -32.12 6.76 -10.25
C ARG A 129 -31.68 6.14 -8.93
N ARG A 130 -32.60 5.92 -7.99
CA ARG A 130 -32.31 5.23 -6.73
C ARG A 130 -32.16 3.72 -6.95
N SER A 131 -33.08 3.10 -7.69
CA SER A 131 -33.07 1.65 -7.92
C SER A 131 -31.87 1.18 -8.69
N GLN A 132 -31.38 1.94 -9.68
CA GLN A 132 -30.25 1.51 -10.53
C GLN A 132 -29.01 1.11 -9.75
N TRP A 133 -28.72 1.75 -8.61
CA TRP A 133 -27.51 1.47 -7.82
C TRP A 133 -27.46 0.06 -7.26
N ARG A 134 -28.60 -0.60 -7.17
CA ARG A 134 -28.71 -2.00 -6.73
C ARG A 134 -28.27 -3.00 -7.80
N PHE A 135 -28.22 -2.57 -9.06
CA PHE A 135 -27.91 -3.43 -10.23
C PHE A 135 -26.60 -3.03 -10.93
N VAL A 136 -26.15 -1.80 -10.76
CA VAL A 136 -24.94 -1.27 -11.41
C VAL A 136 -23.75 -1.38 -10.49
N VAL A 137 -23.44 -2.63 -10.07
CA VAL A 137 -22.29 -2.92 -9.23
C VAL A 137 -21.12 -3.33 -10.12
N PRO A 138 -19.91 -2.79 -9.93
CA PRO A 138 -18.77 -3.10 -10.78
C PRO A 138 -18.33 -4.56 -10.59
N THR A 139 -17.89 -5.19 -11.68
CA THR A 139 -17.13 -6.44 -11.63
C THR A 139 -15.65 -6.12 -11.79
N ILE A 140 -14.85 -6.50 -10.80
CA ILE A 140 -13.41 -6.26 -10.80
C ILE A 140 -12.75 -7.41 -11.57
N THR A 141 -12.05 -7.07 -12.66
CA THR A 141 -11.46 -8.04 -13.58
C THR A 141 -9.96 -7.82 -13.73
N SER A 142 -9.22 -8.87 -14.13
CA SER A 142 -7.79 -8.76 -14.47
C SER A 142 -7.50 -7.85 -15.66
N LYS A 143 -8.51 -7.60 -16.52
CA LYS A 143 -8.39 -6.81 -17.75
C LYS A 143 -8.49 -5.30 -17.52
N GLN A 144 -9.09 -4.87 -16.41
CA GLN A 144 -9.29 -3.47 -16.09
C GLN A 144 -8.57 -3.14 -14.77
N PHE A 145 -7.72 -2.11 -14.78
CA PHE A 145 -6.97 -1.70 -13.61
C PHE A 145 -7.59 -0.48 -12.89
N ILE A 146 -8.14 0.48 -13.66
CA ILE A 146 -8.70 1.72 -13.11
C ILE A 146 -10.22 1.70 -13.27
N TYR A 147 -10.93 1.92 -12.17
CA TYR A 147 -12.38 2.02 -12.11
C TYR A 147 -12.78 3.44 -11.70
N LYS A 148 -13.48 4.15 -12.59
CA LYS A 148 -14.09 5.45 -12.30
C LYS A 148 -15.57 5.23 -12.05
N LEU A 149 -15.98 5.34 -10.80
CA LEU A 149 -17.32 5.02 -10.35
C LEU A 149 -18.05 6.29 -9.87
N HIS A 150 -19.36 6.30 -10.05
CA HIS A 150 -20.19 7.32 -9.46
C HIS A 150 -20.22 7.20 -7.92
N ALA A 151 -20.39 8.32 -7.19
CA ALA A 151 -20.39 8.34 -5.72
C ALA A 151 -21.41 7.39 -5.08
N HIS A 152 -22.54 7.14 -5.74
CA HIS A 152 -23.60 6.24 -5.27
C HIS A 152 -23.43 4.78 -5.71
N GLN A 153 -22.44 4.48 -6.55
CA GLN A 153 -22.21 3.10 -7.00
C GLN A 153 -21.78 2.21 -5.82
N VAL A 154 -22.50 1.10 -5.63
CA VAL A 154 -22.22 0.14 -4.56
C VAL A 154 -20.98 -0.67 -4.91
N LEU A 155 -20.09 -0.83 -3.94
CA LEU A 155 -18.95 -1.75 -4.07
C LEU A 155 -19.35 -3.15 -3.62
N PRO A 156 -18.88 -4.23 -4.28
CA PRO A 156 -19.28 -5.61 -4.00
C PRO A 156 -18.62 -6.18 -2.74
N PHE A 157 -18.54 -5.42 -1.67
CA PHE A 157 -17.84 -5.77 -0.43
C PHE A 157 -18.86 -6.11 0.66
N LEU A 158 -19.03 -7.42 0.92
CA LEU A 158 -20.08 -7.95 1.78
C LEU A 158 -19.92 -7.50 3.23
N LYS A 159 -18.69 -7.58 3.77
CA LYS A 159 -18.40 -7.15 5.14
C LYS A 159 -16.93 -6.83 5.34
N VAL A 160 -16.65 -6.00 6.31
CA VAL A 160 -15.33 -5.82 6.91
C VAL A 160 -15.10 -6.96 7.91
N VAL A 161 -13.99 -7.69 7.75
CA VAL A 161 -13.71 -8.93 8.51
C VAL A 161 -13.00 -8.63 9.83
N SER A 162 -12.20 -7.57 9.88
CA SER A 162 -11.43 -7.17 11.06
C SER A 162 -11.38 -5.66 11.17
N ASP A 163 -11.05 -5.15 12.35
CA ASP A 163 -10.84 -3.72 12.55
C ASP A 163 -9.80 -3.19 11.54
N PRO A 164 -10.02 -1.99 11.00
CA PRO A 164 -9.12 -1.41 10.03
C PRO A 164 -7.75 -1.14 10.67
N LYS A 165 -6.68 -1.49 9.96
CA LYS A 165 -5.34 -1.08 10.33
C LYS A 165 -5.14 0.38 9.88
N GLU A 166 -4.90 1.28 10.83
CA GLU A 166 -4.61 2.68 10.53
C GLU A 166 -3.14 2.84 10.14
N GLY A 167 -2.91 3.47 8.99
CA GLY A 167 -1.59 3.85 8.50
C GLY A 167 -1.43 5.37 8.44
N ALA A 168 -0.20 5.84 8.19
CA ALA A 168 0.08 7.27 8.08
C ALA A 168 -0.71 7.97 6.94
N PHE A 169 -1.15 7.21 5.95
CA PHE A 169 -1.73 7.73 4.70
C PHE A 169 -3.14 7.22 4.41
N GLY A 170 -3.72 6.42 5.31
CA GLY A 170 -5.04 5.87 5.08
C GLY A 170 -5.36 4.71 6.01
N ARG A 171 -6.46 4.05 5.71
CA ARG A 171 -6.92 2.87 6.42
C ARG A 171 -6.89 1.66 5.50
N VAL A 172 -6.50 0.52 6.04
CA VAL A 172 -6.53 -0.74 5.31
C VAL A 172 -7.57 -1.65 5.94
N TYR A 173 -8.57 -2.01 5.15
CA TYR A 173 -9.65 -2.90 5.55
C TYR A 173 -9.43 -4.30 4.96
N CYS A 174 -9.66 -5.33 5.77
CA CYS A 174 -9.87 -6.68 5.28
C CYS A 174 -11.35 -6.83 4.93
N VAL A 175 -11.69 -7.00 3.66
CA VAL A 175 -13.07 -7.14 3.23
C VAL A 175 -13.32 -8.49 2.57
N GLN A 176 -14.50 -9.05 2.84
CA GLN A 176 -15.02 -10.20 2.10
C GLN A 176 -15.74 -9.69 0.86
N VAL A 177 -15.41 -10.28 -0.31
CA VAL A 177 -15.94 -9.86 -1.62
C VAL A 177 -17.04 -10.81 -2.07
N GLU A 178 -18.03 -10.28 -2.78
CA GLU A 178 -19.01 -11.10 -3.48
C GLU A 178 -18.34 -11.76 -4.70
N LYS A 179 -18.41 -13.10 -4.77
CA LYS A 179 -17.60 -13.93 -5.68
C LYS A 179 -17.87 -13.66 -7.17
N SER A 180 -19.13 -13.41 -7.55
CA SER A 180 -19.51 -13.16 -8.95
C SER A 180 -19.07 -11.78 -9.47
N HIS A 181 -18.60 -10.90 -8.56
CA HIS A 181 -18.12 -9.57 -8.87
C HIS A 181 -16.58 -9.44 -8.85
N ILE A 182 -15.85 -10.57 -8.78
CA ILE A 182 -14.40 -10.57 -8.86
C ILE A 182 -13.93 -11.67 -9.80
N ASP A 183 -13.23 -11.28 -10.87
CA ASP A 183 -12.70 -12.18 -11.91
C ASP A 183 -11.27 -11.75 -12.24
N ILE A 184 -10.34 -12.18 -11.39
CA ILE A 184 -8.92 -11.82 -11.48
C ILE A 184 -8.02 -13.02 -11.78
N GLY A 185 -8.61 -14.13 -12.19
CA GLY A 185 -7.89 -15.33 -12.61
C GLY A 185 -7.55 -16.32 -11.48
N PHE A 186 -7.88 -15.99 -10.23
CA PHE A 186 -7.77 -16.87 -9.06
C PHE A 186 -8.87 -16.59 -8.05
N LEU A 187 -9.21 -17.59 -7.25
CA LEU A 187 -10.26 -17.45 -6.24
C LEU A 187 -9.77 -16.57 -5.09
N VAL A 188 -10.50 -15.48 -4.85
CA VAL A 188 -10.24 -14.56 -3.74
C VAL A 188 -11.49 -14.45 -2.89
N GLU A 189 -11.37 -14.82 -1.63
CA GLU A 189 -12.44 -14.66 -0.66
C GLU A 189 -12.35 -13.32 0.08
N ARG A 190 -11.13 -12.86 0.30
CA ARG A 190 -10.81 -11.62 1.04
C ARG A 190 -9.78 -10.79 0.29
N ILE A 191 -9.98 -9.49 0.29
CA ILE A 191 -9.02 -8.51 -0.23
C ILE A 191 -8.69 -7.45 0.81
N ALA A 192 -7.53 -6.83 0.65
CA ALA A 192 -7.16 -5.62 1.36
C ALA A 192 -7.64 -4.41 0.56
N VAL A 193 -8.46 -3.57 1.16
CA VAL A 193 -8.90 -2.29 0.59
C VAL A 193 -8.19 -1.18 1.34
N LYS A 194 -7.23 -0.53 0.70
CA LYS A 194 -6.56 0.66 1.21
C LYS A 194 -7.35 1.90 0.80
N GLU A 195 -7.99 2.54 1.77
CA GLU A 195 -8.64 3.83 1.62
C GLU A 195 -7.61 4.94 1.76
N ILE A 196 -7.52 5.83 0.77
CA ILE A 196 -6.65 7.01 0.84
C ILE A 196 -7.46 8.14 1.48
N MET A 197 -7.04 8.55 2.68
CA MET A 197 -7.75 9.59 3.43
C MET A 197 -7.55 10.97 2.80
N ASN A 198 -8.67 11.58 2.43
CA ASN A 198 -8.74 12.95 1.96
C ASN A 198 -9.07 13.90 3.13
N SER A 199 -8.08 14.39 3.85
CA SER A 199 -8.36 15.52 4.75
C SER A 199 -8.64 16.78 3.93
N ILE A 200 -9.57 17.62 4.39
CA ILE A 200 -10.03 18.84 3.68
C ILE A 200 -8.86 19.75 3.26
N LYS A 201 -7.75 19.76 4.03
CA LYS A 201 -6.53 20.53 3.74
C LYS A 201 -5.58 19.86 2.74
N GLN A 202 -5.86 18.64 2.29
CA GLN A 202 -4.97 17.82 1.43
C GLN A 202 -5.62 17.43 0.11
N HIS A 203 -6.84 17.88 -0.17
CA HIS A 203 -7.58 17.49 -1.37
C HIS A 203 -6.79 17.74 -2.66
N GLU A 204 -6.15 18.90 -2.80
CA GLU A 204 -5.34 19.22 -3.98
C GLU A 204 -4.09 18.36 -4.08
N ALA A 205 -3.35 18.19 -2.99
CA ALA A 205 -2.13 17.38 -2.98
C ALA A 205 -2.37 15.88 -3.24
N VAL A 206 -3.50 15.34 -2.75
CA VAL A 206 -3.92 13.95 -3.03
C VAL A 206 -4.40 13.81 -4.46
N ALA A 207 -5.17 14.77 -4.97
CA ALA A 207 -5.64 14.77 -6.36
C ALA A 207 -4.47 14.79 -7.36
N GLU A 208 -3.40 15.53 -7.07
CA GLU A 208 -2.18 15.55 -7.88
C GLU A 208 -1.32 14.28 -7.74
N ALA A 209 -1.28 13.67 -6.55
CA ALA A 209 -0.44 12.50 -6.28
C ALA A 209 -1.07 11.19 -6.79
N TRP A 210 -2.39 11.09 -6.76
CA TRP A 210 -3.15 9.89 -7.11
C TRP A 210 -2.84 9.33 -8.52
N PRO A 211 -2.88 10.12 -9.61
CA PRO A 211 -2.58 9.59 -10.94
C PRO A 211 -1.18 8.98 -11.03
N ASN A 212 -0.21 9.59 -10.35
CA ASN A 212 1.15 9.09 -10.34
C ASN A 212 1.27 7.77 -9.58
N GLU A 213 0.61 7.62 -8.43
CA GLU A 213 0.60 6.36 -7.68
C GLU A 213 -0.07 5.24 -8.47
N VAL A 214 -1.23 5.51 -9.04
CA VAL A 214 -1.94 4.55 -9.91
C VAL A 214 -1.07 4.13 -11.08
N ARG A 215 -0.35 5.07 -11.70
CA ARG A 215 0.59 4.80 -12.79
C ARG A 215 1.76 3.89 -12.32
N VAL A 216 2.37 4.20 -11.17
CA VAL A 216 3.45 3.38 -10.60
C VAL A 216 2.96 1.97 -10.29
N LEU A 217 1.81 1.83 -9.62
CA LEU A 217 1.23 0.52 -9.31
C LEU A 217 0.84 -0.27 -10.56
N GLY A 218 0.35 0.40 -11.60
CA GLY A 218 0.08 -0.22 -12.90
C GLY A 218 1.35 -0.76 -13.57
N LYS A 219 2.45 0.01 -13.49
CA LYS A 219 3.76 -0.40 -14.01
C LYS A 219 4.36 -1.56 -13.22
N THR A 220 4.31 -1.52 -11.88
CA THR A 220 4.86 -2.62 -11.06
C THR A 220 4.12 -3.94 -11.26
N LYS A 221 2.85 -3.89 -11.66
CA LYS A 221 2.09 -5.10 -12.02
C LYS A 221 2.74 -5.87 -13.18
N SER A 222 3.37 -5.18 -14.14
CA SER A 222 4.05 -5.81 -15.28
C SER A 222 5.35 -6.54 -14.92
N LEU A 223 5.96 -6.24 -13.76
CA LEU A 223 7.17 -6.92 -13.28
C LEU A 223 6.94 -8.39 -12.95
N ASN A 224 5.71 -8.76 -12.61
CA ASN A 224 5.33 -10.14 -12.24
C ASN A 224 6.31 -10.82 -11.26
N ASP A 225 6.81 -10.06 -10.30
CA ASP A 225 7.78 -10.53 -9.31
C ASP A 225 7.05 -11.15 -8.10
N PRO A 226 7.41 -12.39 -7.67
CA PRO A 226 6.75 -13.06 -6.55
C PRO A 226 6.94 -12.33 -5.22
N HIS A 227 7.96 -11.49 -5.07
CA HIS A 227 8.25 -10.71 -3.87
C HIS A 227 7.77 -9.25 -3.93
N LEU A 228 6.97 -8.89 -4.94
CA LEU A 228 6.25 -7.61 -5.01
C LEU A 228 4.74 -7.83 -4.86
N ILE A 229 4.11 -6.99 -4.06
CA ILE A 229 2.65 -7.02 -4.00
C ILE A 229 2.06 -6.44 -5.28
N THR A 230 1.09 -7.14 -5.86
CA THR A 230 0.39 -6.70 -7.07
C THR A 230 -0.90 -6.00 -6.69
N CYS A 231 -1.07 -4.75 -7.11
CA CYS A 231 -2.34 -4.05 -6.96
C CYS A 231 -3.37 -4.67 -7.93
N ILE A 232 -4.52 -5.09 -7.40
CA ILE A 232 -5.61 -5.69 -8.16
C ILE A 232 -6.30 -4.62 -9.00
N ALA A 233 -6.71 -3.53 -8.35
CA ALA A 233 -7.42 -2.42 -8.98
C ALA A 233 -7.27 -1.12 -8.19
N ALA A 234 -7.40 0.00 -8.90
CA ALA A 234 -7.53 1.34 -8.36
C ALA A 234 -8.95 1.85 -8.63
N ILE A 235 -9.65 2.31 -7.60
CA ILE A 235 -11.04 2.76 -7.67
C ILE A 235 -11.13 4.23 -7.28
N GLU A 236 -11.72 5.02 -8.17
CA GLU A 236 -12.20 6.38 -7.92
C GLU A 236 -13.71 6.33 -7.82
N ARG A 237 -14.28 6.58 -6.63
CA ARG A 237 -15.72 6.64 -6.41
C ARG A 237 -16.10 8.02 -5.87
N GLY A 238 -16.55 8.89 -6.74
CA GLY A 238 -16.73 10.30 -6.38
C GLY A 238 -15.42 10.90 -5.86
N ASN A 239 -15.42 11.33 -4.59
CA ASN A 239 -14.21 11.87 -3.93
C ASN A 239 -13.38 10.82 -3.21
N GLU A 240 -13.83 9.58 -3.15
CA GLU A 240 -13.14 8.50 -2.46
C GLU A 240 -12.13 7.81 -3.39
N ARG A 241 -11.04 7.33 -2.83
CA ARG A 241 -9.94 6.67 -3.53
C ARG A 241 -9.56 5.38 -2.82
N TYR A 242 -9.60 4.27 -3.53
CA TYR A 242 -9.30 2.95 -2.99
C TYR A 242 -8.30 2.21 -3.86
N LEU A 243 -7.37 1.53 -3.21
CA LEU A 243 -6.46 0.58 -3.84
C LEU A 243 -6.76 -0.81 -3.30
N LEU A 244 -6.92 -1.77 -4.19
CA LEU A 244 -7.25 -3.15 -3.86
C LEU A 244 -6.02 -4.02 -4.00
N PHE A 245 -5.74 -4.82 -2.97
CA PHE A 245 -4.62 -5.78 -2.94
C PHE A 245 -5.11 -7.15 -2.46
N PRO A 246 -4.37 -8.24 -2.75
CA PRO A 246 -4.58 -9.51 -2.06
C PRO A 246 -4.45 -9.34 -0.55
N TRP A 247 -5.23 -10.08 0.22
CA TRP A 247 -5.10 -10.09 1.68
C TRP A 247 -3.94 -10.97 2.12
N ALA A 248 -3.01 -10.42 2.91
CA ALA A 248 -1.91 -11.17 3.51
C ALA A 248 -2.42 -11.94 4.75
N GLN A 249 -2.62 -13.23 4.60
CA GLN A 249 -3.22 -14.07 5.65
C GLN A 249 -2.30 -14.29 6.84
N ASP A 250 -0.99 -14.37 6.59
CA ASP A 250 0.03 -14.67 7.59
C ASP A 250 0.69 -13.41 8.18
N GLY A 251 0.06 -12.24 7.96
CA GLY A 251 0.50 -10.97 8.53
C GLY A 251 1.78 -10.41 7.91
N ASN A 252 2.54 -9.65 8.68
CA ASN A 252 3.78 -9.01 8.26
C ASN A 252 5.01 -9.62 8.97
N LEU A 253 6.21 -9.23 8.53
CA LEU A 253 7.45 -9.75 9.09
C LEU A 253 7.64 -9.41 10.58
N ARG A 254 7.12 -8.26 11.05
CA ARG A 254 7.13 -7.92 12.48
C ARG A 254 6.30 -8.89 13.30
N GLU A 255 5.09 -9.17 12.87
CA GLU A 255 4.18 -10.13 13.50
C GLU A 255 4.76 -11.55 13.46
N TYR A 256 5.46 -11.92 12.37
CA TYR A 256 6.17 -13.19 12.26
C TYR A 256 7.27 -13.34 13.32
N TRP A 257 8.06 -12.30 13.58
CA TRP A 257 9.10 -12.35 14.62
C TRP A 257 8.55 -12.41 16.05
N GLU A 258 7.31 -11.98 16.26
CA GLU A 258 6.61 -12.09 17.54
C GLU A 258 6.10 -13.50 17.82
N THR A 259 6.03 -14.35 16.80
CA THR A 259 5.67 -15.77 16.98
C THR A 259 6.74 -16.48 17.81
N PRO A 260 6.36 -17.30 18.81
CA PRO A 260 7.34 -18.01 19.64
C PRO A 260 8.30 -18.84 18.77
N SER A 261 9.58 -18.56 18.90
CA SER A 261 10.63 -19.12 18.07
C SER A 261 10.91 -20.61 18.29
N GLU A 262 10.36 -21.19 19.38
CA GLU A 262 10.40 -22.63 19.67
C GLU A 262 9.66 -23.48 18.62
N ARG A 263 8.85 -22.84 17.79
CA ARG A 263 8.11 -23.47 16.68
C ARG A 263 8.99 -23.70 15.44
N PHE A 264 10.17 -23.11 15.38
CA PHE A 264 11.02 -23.19 14.20
C PHE A 264 12.28 -24.01 14.46
N HIS A 265 12.55 -24.98 13.60
CA HIS A 265 13.87 -25.60 13.56
C HIS A 265 14.88 -24.59 13.02
N ALA A 266 16.05 -24.54 13.64
CA ALA A 266 17.07 -23.53 13.31
C ALA A 266 17.46 -23.53 11.82
N LYS A 267 17.62 -24.71 11.22
CA LYS A 267 17.94 -24.84 9.78
C LYS A 267 16.85 -24.27 8.89
N ASP A 268 15.58 -24.56 9.21
CA ASP A 268 14.44 -24.09 8.42
C ASP A 268 14.30 -22.57 8.51
N ALA A 269 14.50 -22.00 9.71
CA ALA A 269 14.44 -20.55 9.92
C ALA A 269 15.55 -19.80 9.17
N ILE A 270 16.78 -20.35 9.15
CA ILE A 270 17.88 -19.77 8.39
C ILE A 270 17.63 -19.88 6.89
N THR A 271 17.21 -21.05 6.42
CA THR A 271 16.91 -21.28 5.00
C THR A 271 15.80 -20.36 4.53
N GLU A 272 14.69 -20.27 5.30
CA GLU A 272 13.59 -19.36 4.97
C GLU A 272 14.08 -17.91 4.89
N ALA A 273 14.86 -17.45 5.88
CA ALA A 273 15.40 -16.09 5.87
C ALA A 273 16.26 -15.80 4.65
N LEU A 274 17.19 -16.70 4.30
CA LEU A 274 18.08 -16.53 3.14
C LEU A 274 17.30 -16.49 1.82
N VAL A 275 16.34 -17.41 1.64
CA VAL A 275 15.49 -17.47 0.44
C VAL A 275 14.64 -16.21 0.31
N GLN A 276 14.01 -15.77 1.40
CA GLN A 276 13.18 -14.57 1.37
C GLN A 276 14.00 -13.30 1.15
N LEU A 277 15.16 -13.16 1.82
CA LEU A 277 16.06 -12.02 1.61
C LEU A 277 16.58 -11.93 0.18
N LYS A 278 16.91 -13.09 -0.43
CA LYS A 278 17.28 -13.14 -1.85
C LYS A 278 16.14 -12.66 -2.74
N GLY A 279 14.94 -13.17 -2.51
CA GLY A 279 13.76 -12.75 -3.28
C GLY A 279 13.46 -11.25 -3.12
N LEU A 280 13.55 -10.71 -1.90
CA LEU A 280 13.39 -9.28 -1.64
C LEU A 280 14.49 -8.44 -2.32
N ALA A 281 15.74 -8.92 -2.36
CA ALA A 281 16.84 -8.25 -3.06
C ALA A 281 16.57 -8.21 -4.58
N THR A 282 16.09 -9.31 -5.17
CA THR A 282 15.65 -9.39 -6.57
C THR A 282 14.53 -8.40 -6.86
N ALA A 283 13.48 -8.41 -6.04
CA ALA A 283 12.35 -7.50 -6.17
C ALA A 283 12.78 -6.02 -6.10
N LEU A 284 13.69 -5.72 -5.16
CA LEU A 284 14.23 -4.38 -5.02
C LEU A 284 15.09 -3.97 -6.25
N ARG A 285 15.84 -4.91 -6.84
CA ARG A 285 16.56 -4.67 -8.09
C ARG A 285 15.56 -4.37 -9.22
N HIS A 286 14.49 -5.14 -9.37
CA HIS A 286 13.47 -4.90 -10.38
C HIS A 286 12.83 -3.52 -10.23
N LEU A 287 12.56 -3.04 -9.01
CA LEU A 287 12.07 -1.69 -8.77
C LEU A 287 13.11 -0.62 -9.14
N HIS A 288 14.36 -0.79 -8.69
CA HIS A 288 15.42 0.20 -8.87
C HIS A 288 15.90 0.34 -10.31
N TYR A 289 15.79 -0.71 -11.11
CA TYR A 289 16.22 -0.73 -12.52
C TYR A 289 15.03 -0.85 -13.47
N PHE A 290 13.82 -0.56 -13.00
CA PHE A 290 12.63 -0.56 -13.84
C PHE A 290 12.81 0.39 -15.03
N GLY A 291 12.64 -0.14 -16.28
CA GLY A 291 12.83 0.64 -17.51
C GLY A 291 14.29 1.03 -17.83
N LEU A 292 15.25 0.39 -17.16
CA LEU A 292 16.68 0.52 -17.47
C LEU A 292 17.20 -0.81 -18.01
N ARG A 293 18.13 -0.74 -18.97
CA ARG A 293 18.92 -1.90 -19.42
C ARG A 293 19.82 -2.40 -18.31
N GLU A 294 20.40 -3.59 -18.46
CA GLU A 294 21.31 -4.17 -17.48
C GLU A 294 22.56 -3.32 -17.16
N ASP A 295 22.99 -2.50 -18.12
CA ASP A 295 24.09 -1.54 -17.99
C ASP A 295 23.67 -0.23 -17.26
N GLY A 296 22.39 -0.10 -16.90
CA GLY A 296 21.83 1.07 -16.22
C GLY A 296 21.50 2.23 -17.16
N LEU A 297 21.59 2.03 -18.48
CA LEU A 297 21.12 2.98 -19.49
C LEU A 297 19.62 2.76 -19.76
N PRO A 298 18.88 3.80 -20.21
CA PRO A 298 17.47 3.66 -20.62
C PRO A 298 17.35 2.64 -21.77
N GLU A 299 16.29 1.83 -21.77
CA GLU A 299 15.93 1.03 -22.94
C GLU A 299 15.68 1.98 -24.12
N ASP A 300 16.41 1.74 -25.21
CA ASP A 300 16.33 2.60 -26.39
C ASP A 300 14.91 2.53 -26.98
N SER A 301 14.31 3.70 -27.13
CA SER A 301 12.99 3.88 -27.75
C SER A 301 13.09 4.18 -29.25
N ASP A 302 14.01 3.52 -29.96
CA ASP A 302 14.22 3.80 -31.39
C ASP A 302 12.99 3.48 -32.25
N ASP A 303 12.04 2.70 -31.75
CA ASP A 303 10.82 2.32 -32.46
C ASP A 303 9.58 3.18 -32.12
N LEU A 304 9.69 4.25 -31.32
CA LEU A 304 8.54 5.11 -31.00
C LEU A 304 8.35 6.23 -32.03
N PRO A 305 7.09 6.49 -32.46
CA PRO A 305 6.77 7.64 -33.31
C PRO A 305 7.17 8.96 -32.67
N THR A 306 7.69 9.89 -33.46
CA THR A 306 8.24 11.19 -33.02
C THR A 306 7.23 12.03 -32.20
N SER A 307 5.93 11.83 -32.40
CA SER A 307 4.86 12.50 -31.64
C SER A 307 4.70 12.04 -30.19
N LEU A 308 5.28 10.89 -29.80
CA LEU A 308 5.27 10.36 -28.44
C LEU A 308 6.61 10.56 -27.72
N LYS A 309 7.64 11.05 -28.42
CA LYS A 309 8.98 11.28 -27.84
C LYS A 309 8.97 12.36 -26.77
N ASP A 310 8.20 13.42 -26.93
CA ASP A 310 8.13 14.53 -25.96
C ASP A 310 7.39 14.11 -24.66
N GLU A 311 6.35 13.28 -24.76
CA GLU A 311 5.71 12.66 -23.59
C GLU A 311 6.62 11.61 -22.95
N TYR A 312 7.41 10.89 -23.74
CA TYR A 312 8.35 9.88 -23.28
C TYR A 312 9.59 10.50 -22.62
N ASP A 313 10.10 11.62 -23.14
CA ASP A 313 11.23 12.33 -22.53
C ASP A 313 10.86 13.02 -21.22
N GLN A 314 9.62 13.46 -21.05
CA GLN A 314 9.08 13.91 -19.76
C GLN A 314 8.85 12.74 -18.79
N ALA A 315 8.59 11.54 -19.30
CA ALA A 315 8.53 10.28 -18.54
C ALA A 315 9.92 9.71 -18.17
N ARG A 316 10.99 10.12 -18.84
CA ARG A 316 12.39 9.67 -18.62
C ARG A 316 12.93 9.98 -17.22
N THR A 317 12.43 11.02 -16.55
CA THR A 317 12.83 11.36 -15.18
C THR A 317 12.27 10.40 -14.12
N ASP A 318 11.37 9.47 -14.51
CA ASP A 318 10.61 8.59 -13.60
C ASP A 318 10.96 7.10 -13.74
N ILE A 319 12.06 6.76 -14.41
CA ILE A 319 12.37 5.38 -14.83
C ILE A 319 12.78 4.47 -13.66
N SER A 320 13.18 5.01 -12.51
CA SER A 320 13.53 4.20 -11.35
C SER A 320 12.56 4.41 -10.20
N ILE A 321 12.06 3.30 -9.64
CA ILE A 321 11.14 3.33 -8.50
C ILE A 321 11.93 3.08 -7.22
N ARG A 322 11.92 4.05 -6.32
CA ARG A 322 12.39 3.88 -4.94
C ARG A 322 11.19 3.62 -4.04
N HIS A 323 11.28 2.63 -3.14
CA HIS A 323 10.26 2.37 -2.15
C HIS A 323 10.17 3.50 -1.10
N GLY A 324 11.26 3.75 -0.39
CA GLY A 324 11.44 4.88 0.54
C GLY A 324 10.76 4.72 1.90
N ASP A 325 10.13 3.59 2.20
CA ASP A 325 9.55 3.24 3.51
C ASP A 325 9.60 1.72 3.75
N LEU A 326 10.74 1.09 3.42
CA LEU A 326 10.95 -0.33 3.74
C LEU A 326 11.12 -0.51 5.24
N LYS A 327 10.29 -1.39 5.80
CA LYS A 327 10.26 -1.79 7.21
C LYS A 327 9.54 -3.14 7.35
N PRO A 328 9.73 -3.89 8.44
CA PRO A 328 9.10 -5.20 8.62
C PRO A 328 7.58 -5.19 8.49
N GLU A 329 6.91 -4.09 8.87
CA GLU A 329 5.46 -3.93 8.75
C GLU A 329 4.98 -3.84 7.30
N ASN A 330 5.87 -3.46 6.36
CA ASN A 330 5.60 -3.36 4.92
C ASN A 330 6.10 -4.59 4.12
N LEU A 331 6.55 -5.63 4.81
CA LEU A 331 6.89 -6.92 4.25
C LEU A 331 5.83 -7.95 4.67
N LEU A 332 5.00 -8.37 3.73
CA LEU A 332 3.79 -9.15 4.00
C LEU A 332 3.94 -10.60 3.54
N TRP A 333 3.51 -11.54 4.39
CA TRP A 333 3.53 -12.97 4.11
C TRP A 333 2.31 -13.42 3.31
N PHE A 334 2.57 -14.13 2.21
CA PHE A 334 1.58 -14.77 1.36
C PHE A 334 1.88 -16.26 1.21
N LEU A 335 0.81 -17.06 1.24
CA LEU A 335 0.87 -18.47 0.91
C LEU A 335 0.28 -18.65 -0.48
N GLU A 336 1.08 -19.10 -1.44
CA GLU A 336 0.66 -19.34 -2.82
C GLU A 336 0.78 -20.81 -3.18
N GLU A 337 -0.18 -21.31 -3.95
CA GLU A 337 -0.09 -22.65 -4.53
C GLU A 337 0.68 -22.57 -5.85
N THR A 338 1.80 -23.29 -5.90
CA THR A 338 2.55 -23.47 -7.15
C THR A 338 1.80 -24.42 -8.10
N PRO A 339 2.09 -24.41 -9.42
CA PRO A 339 1.46 -25.34 -10.38
C PRO A 339 1.55 -26.80 -9.95
N ASP A 340 2.54 -27.19 -9.18
CA ASP A 340 2.74 -28.54 -8.64
C ASP A 340 1.92 -28.82 -7.37
N SER A 341 0.92 -27.99 -7.05
CA SER A 341 0.09 -28.07 -5.83
C SER A 341 0.87 -27.99 -4.52
N LYS A 342 2.10 -27.47 -4.58
CA LYS A 342 2.91 -27.20 -3.39
C LYS A 342 2.63 -25.79 -2.88
N LYS A 343 2.32 -25.68 -1.59
CA LYS A 343 2.18 -24.36 -0.93
C LYS A 343 3.55 -23.78 -0.64
N THR A 344 3.83 -22.63 -1.24
CA THR A 344 5.08 -21.88 -1.03
C THR A 344 4.76 -20.54 -0.40
N ARG A 345 5.57 -20.14 0.60
CA ARG A 345 5.43 -18.84 1.27
C ARG A 345 6.35 -17.82 0.63
N TYR A 346 5.80 -16.64 0.37
CA TYR A 346 6.53 -15.50 -0.16
C TYR A 346 6.36 -14.29 0.74
N LEU A 347 7.46 -13.63 1.03
CA LEU A 347 7.47 -12.32 1.67
C LEU A 347 7.46 -11.25 0.59
N LYS A 348 6.41 -10.43 0.53
CA LYS A 348 6.22 -9.43 -0.53
C LYS A 348 6.41 -8.02 0.00
N ILE A 349 7.12 -7.19 -0.76
CA ILE A 349 7.21 -5.75 -0.53
C ILE A 349 5.85 -5.13 -0.82
N ALA A 350 5.29 -4.45 0.17
CA ALA A 350 3.99 -3.78 0.11
C ALA A 350 4.14 -2.29 0.42
N ASP A 351 3.09 -1.52 0.13
CA ASP A 351 3.01 -0.08 0.41
C ASP A 351 4.06 0.76 -0.35
N MET A 352 4.15 0.53 -1.67
CA MET A 352 4.97 1.33 -2.59
C MET A 352 4.38 2.73 -2.82
N GLY A 353 3.95 3.35 -1.76
CA GLY A 353 2.96 4.39 -1.78
C GLY A 353 3.43 5.80 -2.01
N ILE A 354 2.41 6.64 -2.07
CA ILE A 354 2.28 8.10 -2.04
C ILE A 354 3.21 8.77 -1.01
N ALA A 355 3.83 8.00 -0.14
CA ALA A 355 4.57 8.45 1.04
C ALA A 355 5.63 9.53 0.75
N LYS A 356 6.19 9.60 -0.45
CA LYS A 356 7.33 10.49 -0.73
C LYS A 356 7.02 11.98 -0.77
N ARG A 357 5.79 12.38 -1.15
CA ARG A 357 5.43 13.82 -1.18
C ARG A 357 4.93 14.33 0.17
N HIS A 358 4.40 13.45 1.04
CA HIS A 358 3.79 13.85 2.30
C HIS A 358 4.74 13.97 3.50
N VAL A 359 5.98 13.50 3.41
CA VAL A 359 6.96 13.65 4.51
C VAL A 359 7.22 15.14 4.84
N VAL A 360 7.17 16.02 3.84
CA VAL A 360 7.30 17.47 4.06
C VAL A 360 6.09 18.03 4.83
N ALA A 361 4.87 17.55 4.53
CA ALA A 361 3.65 18.01 5.22
C ALA A 361 3.45 17.37 6.61
N THR A 362 4.11 16.25 6.91
CA THR A 362 3.97 15.54 8.20
C THR A 362 4.83 16.17 9.30
N GLN A 363 5.84 16.98 8.95
CA GLN A 363 6.63 17.71 9.94
C GLN A 363 5.79 18.75 10.71
N ASP A 364 4.69 19.24 10.13
CA ASP A 364 3.78 20.21 10.75
C ASP A 364 2.66 19.59 11.60
N ARG A 365 2.56 18.26 11.66
CA ARG A 365 1.50 17.60 12.43
C ARG A 365 2.01 17.06 13.75
N GLY A 366 1.61 17.72 14.83
CA GLY A 366 1.89 17.32 16.21
C GLY A 366 1.24 16.00 16.69
N CYS A 367 0.79 15.12 15.79
CA CYS A 367 0.23 13.81 16.16
C CYS A 367 1.31 12.74 16.15
N LEU A 368 1.71 12.32 17.34
CA LEU A 368 2.61 11.19 17.62
C LEU A 368 1.83 9.88 17.43
N THR A 369 1.76 9.36 16.20
CA THR A 369 1.27 8.00 15.98
C THR A 369 2.43 7.00 16.01
N SER A 370 2.18 5.78 16.46
CA SER A 370 3.18 4.69 16.52
C SER A 370 3.86 4.44 15.16
N THR A 371 3.17 4.74 14.08
CA THR A 371 3.65 4.65 12.69
C THR A 371 4.81 5.61 12.38
N ARG A 372 4.88 6.78 13.04
CA ARG A 372 5.96 7.76 12.85
C ARG A 372 7.29 7.25 13.39
N TYR A 373 7.26 6.56 14.51
CA TYR A 373 8.48 6.00 15.12
C TYR A 373 9.07 4.86 14.27
N GLY A 374 8.23 4.00 13.69
CA GLY A 374 8.67 2.91 12.82
C GLY A 374 9.40 3.42 11.57
N THR A 375 8.93 4.50 10.96
CA THR A 375 9.54 5.08 9.75
C THR A 375 10.92 5.69 10.03
N ILE A 376 11.09 6.37 11.16
CA ILE A 376 12.37 6.98 11.55
C ILE A 376 13.45 5.92 11.77
N LEU A 377 13.12 4.79 12.37
CA LEU A 377 14.06 3.72 12.70
C LEU A 377 14.83 3.22 11.47
N TYR A 378 14.15 3.05 10.32
CA TYR A 378 14.73 2.52 9.07
C TYR A 378 15.22 3.60 8.11
N GLU A 379 15.13 4.88 8.51
CA GLU A 379 15.58 6.01 7.69
C GLU A 379 17.09 5.92 7.44
N ALA A 380 17.51 6.17 6.20
CA ALA A 380 18.93 6.23 5.86
C ALA A 380 19.53 7.60 6.21
N PRO A 381 20.84 7.65 6.59
CA PRO A 381 21.49 8.88 7.08
C PRO A 381 21.47 10.04 6.08
N GLU A 382 21.45 9.77 4.77
CA GLU A 382 21.36 10.81 3.74
C GLU A 382 20.04 11.59 3.76
N ALA A 383 19.02 11.09 4.43
CA ALA A 383 17.79 11.86 4.64
C ALA A 383 18.01 13.12 5.49
N GLN A 384 19.06 13.12 6.33
CA GLN A 384 19.40 14.20 7.27
C GLN A 384 20.72 14.89 6.93
N THR A 385 21.61 14.23 6.15
CA THR A 385 22.97 14.72 5.85
C THR A 385 23.10 15.29 4.45
N SER A 386 22.21 14.95 3.52
CA SER A 386 22.28 15.36 2.11
C SER A 386 21.22 16.41 1.78
N SER A 387 21.61 17.44 1.02
CA SER A 387 20.70 18.37 0.36
C SER A 387 20.24 17.87 -1.01
N SER A 388 20.94 16.89 -1.59
CA SER A 388 20.52 16.20 -2.81
C SER A 388 19.47 15.14 -2.50
N GLY A 389 18.56 14.91 -3.43
CA GLY A 389 17.44 13.97 -3.26
C GLY A 389 17.89 12.58 -2.80
N ARG A 390 16.99 11.86 -2.13
CA ARG A 390 17.23 10.50 -1.62
C ARG A 390 17.45 9.53 -2.78
N SER A 391 18.59 8.83 -2.80
CA SER A 391 18.96 7.86 -3.84
C SER A 391 18.26 6.49 -3.63
N ARG A 392 18.40 5.59 -4.60
CA ARG A 392 17.96 4.17 -4.50
C ARG A 392 18.66 3.43 -3.37
N GLN A 393 19.88 3.81 -3.02
CA GLN A 393 20.65 3.24 -1.91
C GLN A 393 20.00 3.47 -0.53
N TYR A 394 19.03 4.39 -0.43
CA TYR A 394 18.20 4.55 0.76
C TYR A 394 17.47 3.24 1.12
N ASP A 395 16.86 2.58 0.13
CA ASP A 395 16.15 1.32 0.34
C ASP A 395 17.11 0.17 0.73
N VAL A 396 18.35 0.20 0.22
CA VAL A 396 19.39 -0.78 0.60
C VAL A 396 19.79 -0.63 2.06
N TRP A 397 19.85 0.60 2.59
CA TRP A 397 20.04 0.81 4.03
C TRP A 397 18.89 0.21 4.84
N SER A 398 17.66 0.50 4.46
CA SER A 398 16.49 -0.03 5.16
C SER A 398 16.47 -1.56 5.15
N MET A 399 16.84 -2.19 4.01
CA MET A 399 17.03 -3.65 3.94
C MET A 399 18.17 -4.14 4.84
N GLY A 400 19.25 -3.37 4.96
CA GLY A 400 20.33 -3.67 5.90
C GLY A 400 19.85 -3.70 7.35
N CYS A 401 19.02 -2.76 7.76
CA CYS A 401 18.38 -2.76 9.08
C CYS A 401 17.53 -4.02 9.30
N ILE A 402 16.64 -4.33 8.34
CA ILE A 402 15.75 -5.50 8.39
C ILE A 402 16.56 -6.81 8.44
N THR A 403 17.59 -6.92 7.62
CA THR A 403 18.47 -8.10 7.60
C THR A 403 19.19 -8.29 8.94
N PHE A 404 19.66 -7.19 9.54
CA PHE A 404 20.28 -7.21 10.86
C PHE A 404 19.31 -7.66 11.95
N GLU A 405 18.08 -7.16 11.96
CA GLU A 405 17.02 -7.60 12.88
C GLU A 405 16.72 -9.08 12.72
N TRP A 406 16.70 -9.58 11.48
CA TRP A 406 16.48 -10.99 11.21
C TRP A 406 17.61 -11.86 11.76
N VAL A 407 18.87 -11.44 11.60
CA VAL A 407 20.02 -12.12 12.20
C VAL A 407 19.92 -12.17 13.74
N ILE A 408 19.56 -11.06 14.39
CA ILE A 408 19.34 -11.03 15.84
C ILE A 408 18.23 -12.01 16.24
N TRP A 409 17.11 -12.00 15.51
CA TRP A 409 15.99 -12.89 15.78
C TRP A 409 16.34 -14.37 15.65
N ILE A 410 17.09 -14.74 14.59
CA ILE A 410 17.58 -16.10 14.37
C ILE A 410 18.47 -16.54 15.55
N LEU A 411 19.46 -15.74 15.91
CA LEU A 411 20.47 -16.10 16.91
C LEU A 411 19.94 -16.08 18.34
N TYR A 412 19.07 -15.12 18.66
CA TYR A 412 18.70 -14.86 20.05
C TYR A 412 17.19 -14.83 20.32
N GLY A 413 16.35 -14.80 19.29
CA GLY A 413 14.89 -14.75 19.41
C GLY A 413 14.32 -13.35 19.63
N ASN A 414 12.97 -13.28 19.74
CA ASN A 414 12.24 -12.02 19.77
C ASN A 414 12.53 -11.16 21.00
N GLU A 415 12.71 -11.76 22.18
CA GLU A 415 12.99 -11.00 23.39
C GLU A 415 14.30 -10.22 23.31
N GLN A 416 15.31 -10.80 22.67
CA GLN A 416 16.57 -10.11 22.47
C GLN A 416 16.49 -9.06 21.33
N LEU A 417 15.63 -9.28 20.35
CA LEU A 417 15.32 -8.27 19.35
C LEU A 417 14.65 -7.05 20.01
N LYS A 418 13.69 -7.26 20.93
CA LYS A 418 13.08 -6.17 21.72
C LYS A 418 14.11 -5.44 22.58
N ARG A 419 15.05 -6.18 23.17
CA ARG A 419 16.15 -5.60 23.94
C ARG A 419 17.09 -4.77 23.06
N PHE A 420 17.41 -5.23 21.86
CA PHE A 420 18.16 -4.43 20.88
C PHE A 420 17.45 -3.08 20.60
N TYR A 421 16.13 -3.08 20.39
CA TYR A 421 15.38 -1.83 20.23
C TYR A 421 15.48 -0.92 21.46
N SER A 422 15.55 -1.48 22.67
CA SER A 422 15.72 -0.65 23.87
C SER A 422 17.09 0.06 23.88
N HIS A 423 18.11 -0.55 23.28
CA HIS A 423 19.44 0.06 23.13
C HIS A 423 19.50 1.16 22.05
N LEU A 424 18.51 1.20 21.14
CA LEU A 424 18.35 2.28 20.15
C LEU A 424 17.56 3.48 20.69
N LYS A 425 17.08 3.42 21.95
CA LYS A 425 16.35 4.55 22.53
C LYS A 425 17.30 5.61 23.09
N SER A 426 16.93 6.87 22.88
CA SER A 426 17.60 8.01 23.55
C SER A 426 17.14 8.16 24.99
N ASN A 427 17.79 9.03 25.76
CA ASN A 427 17.46 9.35 27.16
C ASN A 427 16.00 9.84 27.35
N GLY A 428 15.31 10.24 26.30
CA GLY A 428 13.89 10.64 26.30
C GLY A 428 12.92 9.51 25.95
N ASN A 429 13.36 8.26 25.93
CA ASN A 429 12.57 7.09 25.51
C ASN A 429 12.14 7.10 24.02
N GLU A 430 12.66 8.02 23.22
CA GLU A 430 12.41 8.09 21.78
C GLU A 430 13.35 7.13 21.02
N PHE A 431 12.81 6.43 20.02
CA PHE A 431 13.62 5.61 19.13
C PHE A 431 14.52 6.49 18.26
N THR A 432 15.78 6.09 18.13
CA THR A 432 16.75 6.69 17.21
C THR A 432 16.94 5.78 15.99
N PRO A 433 17.30 6.33 14.83
CA PRO A 433 17.63 5.50 13.66
C PRO A 433 18.91 4.70 13.91
N TYR A 434 19.22 3.78 12.97
CA TYR A 434 20.45 2.96 12.98
C TYR A 434 21.74 3.79 12.80
N TYR A 435 21.64 5.10 12.77
CA TYR A 435 22.77 6.04 12.70
C TYR A 435 22.67 7.13 13.74
N GLN A 436 23.80 7.78 14.00
CA GLN A 436 23.89 8.98 14.84
C GLN A 436 24.44 10.13 14.01
N LEU A 437 23.85 11.32 14.19
CA LEU A 437 24.28 12.54 13.52
C LEU A 437 25.33 13.27 14.34
N ASP A 438 26.39 13.73 13.69
CA ASP A 438 27.31 14.69 14.24
C ASP A 438 26.96 16.10 13.77
N ALA A 439 26.35 16.87 14.65
CA ALA A 439 25.88 18.22 14.36
C ALA A 439 26.99 19.27 14.38
N ARG A 440 28.22 18.93 14.79
CA ARG A 440 29.40 19.82 14.82
C ARG A 440 29.85 20.22 13.41
N TYR A 441 29.51 19.40 12.40
CA TYR A 441 29.95 19.62 11.04
C TYR A 441 28.85 20.19 10.16
N ILE A 442 29.24 21.01 9.16
CA ILE A 442 28.37 21.51 8.10
C ILE A 442 29.00 21.12 6.76
N PRO A 443 28.30 20.30 5.92
CA PRO A 443 27.03 19.61 6.22
C PRO A 443 27.17 18.61 7.36
N LYS A 444 26.06 18.29 8.04
CA LYS A 444 26.02 17.27 9.10
C LYS A 444 26.60 15.96 8.59
N THR A 445 27.39 15.29 9.42
CA THR A 445 27.89 13.96 9.14
C THR A 445 27.11 12.92 9.95
N ALA A 446 27.23 11.65 9.60
CA ALA A 446 26.60 10.57 10.33
C ALA A 446 27.57 9.39 10.49
N LYS A 447 27.32 8.57 11.49
CA LYS A 447 27.96 7.26 11.68
C LYS A 447 26.93 6.22 12.09
N VAL A 448 27.24 4.94 11.90
CA VAL A 448 26.38 3.84 12.37
C VAL A 448 26.20 3.96 13.88
N HIS A 449 24.99 3.70 14.37
CA HIS A 449 24.64 3.83 15.78
C HIS A 449 25.49 2.88 16.66
N HIS A 450 25.96 3.35 17.80
CA HIS A 450 26.84 2.59 18.69
C HIS A 450 26.23 1.24 19.14
N ALA A 451 24.90 1.19 19.37
CA ALA A 451 24.21 -0.05 19.71
C ALA A 451 24.33 -1.09 18.58
N VAL A 452 24.20 -0.67 17.32
CA VAL A 452 24.33 -1.54 16.15
C VAL A 452 25.75 -2.11 16.10
N VAL A 453 26.77 -1.24 16.22
CA VAL A 453 28.18 -1.65 16.24
C VAL A 453 28.48 -2.61 17.41
N HIS A 454 27.94 -2.33 18.59
CA HIS A 454 28.12 -3.18 19.77
C HIS A 454 27.53 -4.58 19.56
N TRP A 455 26.30 -4.67 19.07
CA TRP A 455 25.65 -5.95 18.80
C TRP A 455 26.38 -6.74 17.72
N MET A 456 26.77 -6.11 16.59
CA MET A 456 27.56 -6.74 15.53
C MET A 456 28.89 -7.28 16.06
N SER A 457 29.67 -6.46 16.79
CA SER A 457 30.95 -6.83 17.33
C SER A 457 30.84 -8.00 18.33
N HIS A 458 29.83 -7.98 19.21
CA HIS A 458 29.59 -9.06 20.14
C HIS A 458 29.26 -10.38 19.41
N MET A 459 28.33 -10.34 18.44
CA MET A 459 27.99 -11.52 17.65
C MET A 459 29.22 -12.09 16.94
N MET A 460 29.96 -11.26 16.23
CA MET A 460 31.17 -11.70 15.49
C MET A 460 32.25 -12.25 16.38
N THR A 461 32.39 -11.81 17.63
CA THR A 461 33.48 -12.22 18.52
C THR A 461 33.10 -13.32 19.51
N LYS A 462 31.81 -13.49 19.83
CA LYS A 462 31.39 -14.38 20.92
C LYS A 462 30.47 -15.51 20.45
N HIS A 463 29.71 -15.33 19.37
CA HIS A 463 28.76 -16.36 18.94
C HIS A 463 29.49 -17.49 18.20
N SER A 464 29.35 -18.74 18.66
CA SER A 464 30.05 -19.91 18.11
C SER A 464 29.79 -20.11 16.60
N GLU A 465 28.56 -19.86 16.13
CA GLU A 465 28.21 -20.00 14.71
C GLU A 465 28.95 -19.01 13.79
N LEU A 466 29.46 -17.91 14.35
CA LEU A 466 30.10 -16.82 13.60
C LEU A 466 31.64 -16.85 13.69
N GLN A 467 32.23 -17.85 14.39
CA GLN A 467 33.70 -17.97 14.52
C GLN A 467 34.36 -18.53 13.25
N GLU A 468 33.63 -19.31 12.50
CA GLU A 468 34.05 -19.89 11.23
C GLU A 468 33.11 -19.45 10.10
N GLU A 469 33.44 -19.82 8.85
CA GLU A 469 32.55 -19.54 7.72
C GLU A 469 31.18 -20.20 7.90
N SER A 470 30.12 -19.39 7.85
CA SER A 470 28.74 -19.84 7.89
C SER A 470 27.85 -18.85 7.14
N ALA A 471 26.66 -19.31 6.74
CA ALA A 471 25.70 -18.47 6.03
C ALA A 471 25.29 -17.21 6.84
N ILE A 472 25.15 -17.36 8.18
CA ILE A 472 24.81 -16.21 9.05
C ILE A 472 25.99 -15.26 9.20
N ARG A 473 27.21 -15.77 9.23
CA ARG A 473 28.44 -14.95 9.27
C ARG A 473 28.54 -14.10 8.00
N ASP A 474 28.46 -14.73 6.82
CA ASP A 474 28.53 -14.01 5.54
C ASP A 474 27.40 -12.97 5.40
N LEU A 475 26.21 -13.32 5.90
CA LEU A 475 25.08 -12.39 5.94
C LEU A 475 25.34 -11.19 6.86
N LEU A 476 25.92 -11.39 8.05
CA LEU A 476 26.25 -10.31 8.98
C LEU A 476 27.40 -9.44 8.45
N GLU A 477 28.40 -10.04 7.79
CA GLU A 477 29.47 -9.32 7.10
C GLU A 477 28.91 -8.46 5.96
N LEU A 478 27.97 -8.99 5.16
CA LEU A 478 27.29 -8.24 4.13
C LEU A 478 26.55 -7.02 4.72
N VAL A 479 25.82 -7.21 5.82
CA VAL A 479 25.15 -6.10 6.52
C VAL A 479 26.14 -5.04 6.94
N LYS A 480 27.24 -5.45 7.63
CA LYS A 480 28.25 -4.56 8.19
C LYS A 480 29.01 -3.79 7.10
N ASP A 481 29.48 -4.49 6.08
CA ASP A 481 30.47 -3.95 5.15
C ASP A 481 29.86 -3.35 3.88
N ARG A 482 28.58 -3.69 3.58
CA ARG A 482 27.95 -3.30 2.32
C ARG A 482 26.55 -2.67 2.44
N LEU A 483 25.74 -3.04 3.45
CA LEU A 483 24.37 -2.52 3.55
C LEU A 483 24.25 -1.33 4.51
N LEU A 484 24.77 -1.45 5.74
CA LEU A 484 24.74 -0.37 6.74
C LEU A 484 26.01 0.53 6.65
N VAL A 485 26.29 0.98 5.43
CA VAL A 485 27.43 1.85 5.15
C VAL A 485 26.94 3.29 5.05
N VAL A 486 27.53 4.19 5.84
CA VAL A 486 27.28 5.63 5.76
C VAL A 486 28.20 6.23 4.71
N PRO A 487 27.70 6.82 3.62
CA PRO A 487 28.54 7.49 2.63
C PRO A 487 29.30 8.65 3.27
N LEU A 488 30.62 8.68 3.05
CA LEU A 488 31.40 9.84 3.46
C LEU A 488 31.07 11.03 2.55
N PRO A 489 30.99 12.27 3.09
CA PRO A 489 30.78 13.45 2.27
C PRO A 489 31.93 13.60 1.28
N ALA A 490 31.60 13.93 0.02
CA ALA A 490 32.58 14.09 -1.07
C ALA A 490 33.63 15.19 -0.82
N ARG A 491 33.37 16.10 0.14
CA ARG A 491 34.31 17.13 0.59
C ARG A 491 34.47 17.01 2.11
N ARG A 492 35.71 17.07 2.60
CA ARG A 492 35.99 17.15 4.04
C ARG A 492 35.24 18.35 4.63
N PRO A 493 34.55 18.20 5.76
CA PRO A 493 33.89 19.32 6.45
C PRO A 493 34.94 20.38 6.77
N THR A 494 34.70 21.62 6.38
CA THR A 494 35.68 22.71 6.53
C THR A 494 35.48 23.56 7.81
N THR A 495 34.42 23.33 8.57
CA THR A 495 34.12 24.18 9.71
C THR A 495 33.54 23.41 10.88
N LEU A 496 34.21 23.47 12.04
CA LEU A 496 33.63 23.18 13.34
C LEU A 496 32.77 24.37 13.78
N LEU A 497 31.49 24.11 14.07
CA LEU A 497 30.61 25.12 14.67
C LEU A 497 30.98 25.34 16.15
N GLY A 498 31.63 26.45 16.43
CA GLY A 498 31.73 26.98 17.78
C GLY A 498 33.06 26.79 18.50
N THR A 499 33.66 27.86 18.75
CA THR A 499 34.70 28.38 19.62
C THR A 499 35.93 28.83 18.85
N GLY A 500 36.16 30.14 18.86
CA GLY A 500 37.32 30.81 18.25
C GLY A 500 38.64 30.50 18.95
N GLN A 501 39.01 29.24 19.07
CA GLN A 501 40.37 28.84 19.43
C GLN A 501 40.99 28.11 18.25
N GLN A 502 42.02 28.74 17.69
CA GLN A 502 42.94 28.10 16.77
C GLN A 502 43.60 26.91 17.47
N TYR A 503 43.12 25.72 17.21
CA TYR A 503 43.85 24.51 17.61
C TYR A 503 44.97 24.23 16.62
N ASN A 504 46.20 24.21 17.17
CA ASN A 504 47.39 23.74 16.46
C ASN A 504 47.17 22.38 15.83
N GLN A 505 47.57 22.23 14.58
CA GLN A 505 47.57 21.01 13.77
C GLN A 505 48.53 19.94 14.36
N SER A 506 48.18 19.29 15.44
CA SER A 506 48.84 18.05 15.86
C SER A 506 48.06 17.32 16.96
N SER A 507 46.82 17.07 16.76
CA SER A 507 46.15 15.95 17.43
C SER A 507 45.73 14.95 16.35
N HIS A 508 46.33 13.76 16.39
CA HIS A 508 45.85 12.57 15.72
C HIS A 508 44.41 12.33 16.15
N LEU A 509 43.48 12.93 15.43
CA LEU A 509 42.12 12.43 15.40
C LEU A 509 42.23 11.03 14.80
N ASP A 510 41.98 9.99 15.61
CA ASP A 510 41.62 8.67 15.14
C ASP A 510 40.43 8.79 14.22
N LEU A 511 40.69 9.19 12.99
CA LEU A 511 39.80 8.98 11.86
C LEU A 511 39.76 7.46 11.71
N GLN A 512 38.76 6.81 12.33
CA GLN A 512 38.38 5.48 11.89
C GLN A 512 38.34 5.57 10.36
N GLU A 513 39.19 4.78 9.71
CA GLU A 513 39.20 4.67 8.26
C GLU A 513 37.76 4.46 7.84
N GLY A 514 37.18 5.41 7.14
CA GLY A 514 35.82 5.29 6.65
C GLY A 514 35.72 4.03 5.78
N PRO A 515 34.53 3.48 5.57
CA PRO A 515 34.35 2.27 4.79
C PRO A 515 35.06 2.45 3.44
N THR A 516 35.96 1.52 3.13
CA THR A 516 36.77 1.53 1.90
C THR A 516 35.91 1.41 0.64
N GLN A 517 34.66 0.99 0.81
CA GLN A 517 33.71 0.79 -0.30
C GLN A 517 32.37 1.51 -0.03
N PRO A 518 31.70 2.01 -1.08
CA PRO A 518 30.38 2.62 -0.93
C PRO A 518 29.33 1.58 -0.56
N ARG A 519 28.16 2.05 -0.06
CA ARG A 519 26.99 1.17 0.16
C ARG A 519 26.65 0.43 -1.12
N ALA A 520 26.29 -0.85 -1.00
CA ALA A 520 25.89 -1.69 -2.11
C ALA A 520 24.69 -1.10 -2.89
N THR A 521 24.60 -1.46 -4.16
CA THR A 521 23.37 -1.34 -4.96
C THR A 521 22.45 -2.55 -4.69
N SER A 522 21.18 -2.45 -5.08
CA SER A 522 20.25 -3.59 -5.00
C SER A 522 20.73 -4.78 -5.87
N LYS A 523 21.37 -4.52 -7.00
CA LYS A 523 21.98 -5.56 -7.85
C LYS A 523 23.12 -6.28 -7.12
N GLU A 524 23.97 -5.54 -6.45
CA GLU A 524 25.05 -6.12 -5.67
C GLU A 524 24.52 -6.90 -4.46
N PHE A 525 23.49 -6.38 -3.79
CA PHE A 525 22.82 -7.10 -2.69
C PHE A 525 22.29 -8.46 -3.17
N GLU A 526 21.59 -8.48 -4.32
CA GLU A 526 21.11 -9.73 -4.92
C GLU A 526 22.25 -10.71 -5.22
N ILE A 527 23.32 -10.25 -5.89
CA ILE A 527 24.48 -11.10 -6.23
C ILE A 527 25.11 -11.71 -4.96
N ARG A 528 25.26 -10.94 -3.89
CA ARG A 528 25.81 -11.46 -2.62
C ARG A 528 24.89 -12.48 -1.96
N MET A 529 23.58 -12.30 -2.05
CA MET A 529 22.62 -13.29 -1.56
C MET A 529 22.67 -14.59 -2.37
N ASP A 530 22.82 -14.50 -3.70
CA ASP A 530 23.01 -15.68 -4.56
C ASP A 530 24.30 -16.45 -4.17
N GLN A 531 25.42 -15.76 -3.97
CA GLN A 531 26.68 -16.38 -3.52
C GLN A 531 26.54 -17.12 -2.17
N ILE A 532 25.78 -16.55 -1.22
CA ILE A 532 25.52 -17.23 0.06
C ILE A 532 24.67 -18.50 -0.18
N LEU A 533 23.63 -18.43 -1.00
CA LEU A 533 22.77 -19.58 -1.30
C LEU A 533 23.51 -20.67 -2.10
N GLU A 534 24.38 -20.31 -3.02
CA GLU A 534 25.25 -21.26 -3.74
C GLU A 534 26.12 -22.04 -2.76
N LYS A 535 26.80 -21.35 -1.81
CA LYS A 535 27.59 -22.00 -0.77
C LYS A 535 26.77 -22.94 0.13
N VAL A 536 25.49 -22.56 0.43
CA VAL A 536 24.56 -23.44 1.17
C VAL A 536 24.33 -24.75 0.42
N GLY A 537 24.21 -24.70 -0.91
CA GLY A 537 24.04 -25.88 -1.76
C GLY A 537 25.31 -26.74 -1.88
N GLU A 538 26.49 -26.12 -1.86
CA GLU A 538 27.77 -26.80 -2.06
C GLU A 538 28.34 -27.40 -0.77
N TYR A 539 28.15 -26.73 0.38
CA TYR A 539 28.84 -27.11 1.64
C TYR A 539 27.82 -27.50 2.72
N PRO A 540 27.70 -28.78 3.11
CA PRO A 540 26.67 -29.29 4.02
C PRO A 540 26.64 -28.63 5.41
N ASN A 541 27.76 -28.13 5.90
CA ASN A 541 27.87 -27.51 7.23
C ASN A 541 27.86 -25.98 7.19
N TYR A 542 27.78 -25.39 6.00
CA TYR A 542 27.82 -23.93 5.86
C TYR A 542 26.50 -23.26 6.31
N LEU A 543 25.35 -23.91 6.10
CA LEU A 543 24.07 -23.38 6.53
C LEU A 543 23.99 -23.22 8.05
N LEU A 544 24.40 -24.25 8.79
CA LEU A 544 24.39 -24.32 10.24
C LEU A 544 25.43 -25.29 10.74
N ARG A 545 26.38 -24.81 11.56
CA ARG A 545 27.46 -25.61 12.18
C ARG A 545 27.10 -26.02 13.59
N SER A 546 26.48 -25.13 14.35
CA SER A 546 26.11 -25.36 15.74
C SER A 546 24.85 -26.20 15.86
N SER A 547 24.87 -27.20 16.74
CA SER A 547 23.66 -27.95 17.09
C SER A 547 22.62 -27.11 17.87
N ASN A 548 23.10 -26.02 18.50
CA ASN A 548 22.25 -25.12 19.28
C ASN A 548 22.65 -23.65 19.04
N LEU A 549 21.92 -22.96 18.15
CA LEU A 549 22.14 -21.54 17.83
C LEU A 549 22.03 -20.61 19.04
N ARG A 550 21.24 -20.97 20.03
CA ARG A 550 20.94 -20.12 21.19
C ARG A 550 21.77 -20.42 22.43
N SER A 551 22.84 -21.13 22.27
CA SER A 551 23.76 -21.44 23.39
C SER A 551 24.64 -20.26 23.82
N CYS A 552 24.68 -19.19 23.02
CA CYS A 552 25.49 -18.01 23.32
C CYS A 552 24.65 -16.91 23.97
N ASP A 553 25.24 -16.27 24.99
CA ASP A 553 24.60 -15.13 25.64
C ASP A 553 24.51 -13.91 24.70
N PRO A 554 23.42 -13.16 24.75
CA PRO A 554 23.29 -11.91 24.02
C PRO A 554 24.27 -10.86 24.56
N PRO A 555 24.53 -9.77 23.82
CA PRO A 555 25.38 -8.69 24.29
C PRO A 555 24.97 -8.19 25.68
N PRO A 556 25.92 -7.89 26.57
CA PRO A 556 25.60 -7.28 27.87
C PRO A 556 24.94 -5.92 27.66
N ASP A 557 24.19 -5.47 28.69
CA ASP A 557 23.67 -4.10 28.69
C ASP A 557 24.82 -3.12 28.66
N PHE A 558 24.74 -2.17 27.75
CA PHE A 558 25.66 -1.04 27.74
C PHE A 558 24.88 0.27 27.77
N LYS A 559 25.42 1.22 28.51
CA LYS A 559 24.95 2.61 28.43
C LYS A 559 25.78 3.27 27.35
N PRO A 560 25.16 3.69 26.24
CA PRO A 560 25.90 4.45 25.24
C PRO A 560 26.51 5.66 25.93
N GLN A 561 27.82 5.86 25.81
CA GLN A 561 28.43 7.16 26.09
C GLN A 561 27.89 8.08 25.00
N LEU A 562 26.78 8.74 25.29
CA LEU A 562 26.25 9.80 24.44
C LEU A 562 27.28 10.92 24.50
N ASP A 563 28.02 11.12 23.42
CA ASP A 563 28.65 12.39 23.18
C ASP A 563 27.51 13.43 23.22
N PRO A 564 27.51 14.37 24.18
CA PRO A 564 26.41 15.35 24.35
C PRO A 564 26.10 16.14 23.07
N GLU A 565 27.05 16.15 22.12
CA GLU A 565 26.99 16.87 20.87
C GLU A 565 26.43 16.02 19.72
N MET A 566 26.32 14.68 19.91
CA MET A 566 25.74 13.74 18.96
C MET A 566 24.31 13.43 19.37
N SER A 567 23.34 14.14 18.83
CA SER A 567 21.93 13.89 19.07
C SER A 567 21.12 13.89 17.79
N TYR A 568 20.22 12.93 17.68
CA TYR A 568 19.11 13.02 16.74
C TYR A 568 18.13 14.08 17.28
N ARG A 569 18.05 15.24 16.64
CA ARG A 569 16.97 16.20 16.91
C ARG A 569 15.74 15.77 16.11
N ALA A 570 14.84 15.01 16.73
CA ALA A 570 13.44 15.05 16.37
C ALA A 570 13.00 16.51 16.43
N GLY A 571 12.51 17.07 15.33
CA GLY A 571 12.19 18.50 15.24
C GLY A 571 11.41 18.98 16.46
N LYS A 572 12.03 19.83 17.28
CA LYS A 572 11.32 20.52 18.35
C LYS A 572 10.27 21.41 17.68
N ALA A 573 9.01 21.13 17.97
CA ALA A 573 7.99 22.16 17.87
C ALA A 573 8.48 23.37 18.66
N SER A 574 8.62 24.51 17.99
CA SER A 574 8.90 25.78 18.61
C SER A 574 7.94 25.99 19.78
N THR A 575 8.48 26.06 20.99
CA THR A 575 7.74 26.54 22.15
C THR A 575 7.24 27.95 21.84
N PRO A 576 5.95 28.27 22.02
CA PRO A 576 5.48 29.64 21.92
C PRO A 576 6.12 30.42 23.06
N GLY A 577 6.62 31.60 22.70
CA GLY A 577 7.25 32.54 23.62
C GLY A 577 6.38 32.83 24.85
N LYS A 578 7.03 33.05 25.98
CA LYS A 578 6.44 33.57 27.19
C LYS A 578 5.68 34.87 26.87
N GLY A 579 4.37 34.79 26.99
CA GLY A 579 3.47 35.93 26.84
C GLY A 579 2.48 35.95 28.00
N VAL A 580 2.68 36.91 28.88
CA VAL A 580 1.71 37.64 29.71
C VAL A 580 0.68 36.79 30.50
N SER A 581 0.87 36.83 31.81
CA SER A 581 -0.08 36.44 32.85
C SER A 581 -1.37 37.28 32.78
N ILE A 582 -2.53 36.60 32.68
CA ILE A 582 -3.86 37.17 32.94
C ILE A 582 -4.47 36.41 34.13
N PRO A 583 -5.11 37.11 35.10
CA PRO A 583 -5.51 36.51 36.37
C PRO A 583 -6.76 35.62 36.22
N SER A 584 -6.79 34.60 37.04
CA SER A 584 -7.87 33.66 37.25
C SER A 584 -9.15 34.35 37.76
N SER A 585 -10.24 34.22 37.00
CA SER A 585 -11.58 34.30 37.55
C SER A 585 -12.31 32.99 37.25
N GLY A 586 -12.77 32.33 38.30
CA GLY A 586 -13.38 31.00 38.26
C GLY A 586 -14.74 31.01 37.60
N LEU A 587 -14.97 29.93 36.83
CA LEU A 587 -16.31 29.49 36.50
C LEU A 587 -16.34 27.95 36.58
N ARG A 588 -17.12 27.48 37.57
CA ARG A 588 -17.53 26.07 37.68
C ARG A 588 -18.38 25.71 36.46
N VAL A 589 -18.00 24.66 35.76
CA VAL A 589 -18.90 23.99 34.78
C VAL A 589 -19.26 22.63 35.35
N SER A 590 -20.55 22.52 35.65
CA SER A 590 -21.25 21.29 36.06
C SER A 590 -21.32 20.30 34.90
N ARG A 591 -21.08 19.02 35.23
CA ARG A 591 -21.33 17.86 34.35
C ARG A 591 -22.84 17.73 34.09
N LEU A 592 -23.19 17.52 32.83
CA LEU A 592 -24.46 16.90 32.44
C LEU A 592 -24.21 15.80 31.38
N PRO A 593 -25.05 14.76 31.35
CA PRO A 593 -24.75 13.49 30.70
C PRO A 593 -25.11 13.47 29.21
N PHE A 594 -24.40 12.61 28.48
CA PHE A 594 -24.70 12.27 27.09
C PHE A 594 -26.05 11.61 26.96
N THR A 595 -26.92 12.15 26.14
CA THR A 595 -28.05 11.47 25.54
C THR A 595 -27.94 11.54 24.02
N THR A 596 -28.15 10.38 23.45
CA THR A 596 -28.33 10.02 22.04
C THR A 596 -29.33 10.93 21.34
N LEU A 597 -29.01 11.37 20.13
CA LEU A 597 -29.90 11.53 18.96
C LEU A 597 -29.32 12.56 17.98
N GLY A 598 -29.21 12.16 16.74
CA GLY A 598 -28.81 13.08 15.67
C GLY A 598 -28.85 12.40 14.30
N ILE A 599 -30.05 12.11 13.84
CA ILE A 599 -30.35 11.82 12.43
C ILE A 599 -30.04 13.10 11.64
N CYS A 600 -29.08 13.06 10.74
CA CYS A 600 -28.95 14.08 9.70
C CYS A 600 -29.51 13.55 8.39
N TYR A 601 -30.73 13.97 8.09
CA TYR A 601 -31.22 14.12 6.73
C TYR A 601 -30.48 15.31 6.09
N LEU A 602 -29.89 15.10 4.94
CA LEU A 602 -29.58 16.17 4.01
C LEU A 602 -30.30 15.87 2.71
N GLU A 603 -31.35 16.63 2.48
CA GLU A 603 -31.95 16.87 1.17
C GLU A 603 -30.96 17.68 0.32
N LEU A 604 -30.68 17.19 -0.87
CA LEU A 604 -30.79 17.87 -2.18
C LEU A 604 -30.24 16.91 -3.24
#